data_5d74a86716a557c59d3bc8b1a7b0d789
#
_entry.id   5d74a86716a557c59d3bc8b1a7b0d789
#
_cell.length_a   1.000
_cell.length_b   1.000
_cell.length_c   1.000
_cell.angle_alpha   90.00
_cell.angle_beta   90.00
_cell.angle_gamma   90.00
#
_symmetry.space_group_name_H-M   'P 1'
#
loop_
_entity.id
_entity.type
_entity.pdbx_description
1 polymer ?
#
loop_
_entity_poly.entity_id
_entity_poly.type
_entity_poly.pdbx_seq_one_letter_code
_entity_poly.pdbx_strand_id
1 'polypeptide(L)'
;MLVAAVIGFIFPQHVATLGKWVPYLLGIVMLGMGLTITPNDFKMVFKAPRAVIIGVCLQFSIMPTLAFIIAKSFHLPPDIAVGVILVGCCPGGTSSNVMSYLAKANVALSVSITTVSTLLAPFVTPALIYLFANEWLEVSFLSMLWSVVQVVLIPIALGIVLQIINRKIAEKASTALPIVSVVAISLILAIVVGGSKHQILTTGLLIFLVVILHNVLGYTIGYWLARLLKLDRQDQKAVSIEVGMQNSGLAVSLAALHFNPIAAVPGAVFSFIHNITGPILAKYWSKKL
;
A
#
# COMPACT_ATOMS: atom_id res chain seq x y z
N MET A 1 3.91 -12.41 -9.67
CA MET A 1 3.58 -11.09 -10.21
C MET A 1 3.99 -10.90 -11.66
N LEU A 2 5.25 -11.08 -12.08
CA LEU A 2 5.65 -10.96 -13.51
C LEU A 2 4.80 -11.84 -14.44
N VAL A 3 4.64 -13.11 -14.12
CA VAL A 3 3.80 -14.04 -14.90
C VAL A 3 2.36 -13.53 -15.01
N ALA A 4 1.81 -13.00 -13.93
CA ALA A 4 0.47 -12.45 -13.91
C ALA A 4 0.34 -11.19 -14.81
N ALA A 5 1.33 -10.30 -14.78
CA ALA A 5 1.38 -9.15 -15.68
C ALA A 5 1.44 -9.58 -17.16
N VAL A 6 2.27 -10.58 -17.47
CA VAL A 6 2.38 -11.18 -18.82
C VAL A 6 1.04 -11.79 -19.26
N ILE A 7 0.37 -12.54 -18.38
CA ILE A 7 -0.96 -13.11 -18.66
C ILE A 7 -1.98 -11.99 -18.96
N GLY A 8 -2.02 -10.94 -18.12
CA GLY A 8 -2.89 -9.78 -18.35
C GLY A 8 -2.61 -9.10 -19.69
N PHE A 9 -1.35 -8.98 -20.06
CA PHE A 9 -0.93 -8.36 -21.32
C PHE A 9 -1.28 -9.19 -22.56
N ILE A 10 -1.14 -10.53 -22.48
CA ILE A 10 -1.42 -11.45 -23.59
C ILE A 10 -2.93 -11.67 -23.77
N PHE A 11 -3.68 -11.79 -22.66
CA PHE A 11 -5.11 -12.09 -22.66
C PHE A 11 -5.99 -10.94 -22.10
N PRO A 12 -5.84 -9.70 -22.61
CA PRO A 12 -6.46 -8.52 -22.01
C PRO A 12 -8.00 -8.62 -21.92
N GLN A 13 -8.65 -9.13 -22.96
CA GLN A 13 -10.12 -9.21 -23.01
C GLN A 13 -10.69 -10.14 -21.91
N HIS A 14 -10.05 -11.27 -21.66
CA HIS A 14 -10.52 -12.24 -20.65
C HIS A 14 -10.28 -11.73 -19.22
N VAL A 15 -9.14 -11.08 -18.99
CA VAL A 15 -8.76 -10.66 -17.64
C VAL A 15 -9.44 -9.35 -17.25
N ALA A 16 -9.65 -8.42 -18.17
CA ALA A 16 -10.32 -7.16 -17.90
C ALA A 16 -11.78 -7.34 -17.42
N THR A 17 -12.48 -8.38 -17.85
CA THR A 17 -13.84 -8.70 -17.38
C THR A 17 -13.92 -9.00 -15.90
N LEU A 18 -12.78 -9.36 -15.29
CA LEU A 18 -12.65 -9.64 -13.87
C LEU A 18 -12.46 -8.36 -13.01
N GLY A 19 -12.46 -7.16 -13.61
CA GLY A 19 -12.26 -5.89 -12.90
C GLY A 19 -13.16 -5.70 -11.67
N LYS A 20 -14.42 -6.14 -11.75
CA LYS A 20 -15.37 -6.10 -10.63
C LYS A 20 -14.95 -6.91 -9.40
N TRP A 21 -14.00 -7.84 -9.53
CA TRP A 21 -13.50 -8.66 -8.44
C TRP A 21 -12.36 -8.02 -7.66
N VAL A 22 -11.76 -6.95 -8.16
CA VAL A 22 -10.62 -6.27 -7.51
C VAL A 22 -10.90 -5.90 -6.05
N PRO A 23 -12.03 -5.24 -5.71
CA PRO A 23 -12.34 -4.92 -4.30
C PRO A 23 -12.50 -6.16 -3.42
N TYR A 24 -13.08 -7.23 -3.92
CA TYR A 24 -13.25 -8.48 -3.18
C TYR A 24 -11.93 -9.20 -2.95
N LEU A 25 -11.05 -9.23 -3.95
CA LEU A 25 -9.69 -9.78 -3.81
C LEU A 25 -8.91 -9.02 -2.74
N LEU A 26 -9.00 -7.68 -2.74
CA LEU A 26 -8.39 -6.89 -1.68
C LEU A 26 -9.04 -7.16 -0.32
N GLY A 27 -10.38 -7.27 -0.26
CA GLY A 27 -11.10 -7.62 0.96
C GLY A 27 -10.60 -8.93 1.59
N ILE A 28 -10.30 -9.94 0.78
CA ILE A 28 -9.70 -11.21 1.23
C ILE A 28 -8.31 -10.97 1.85
N VAL A 29 -7.48 -10.13 1.23
CA VAL A 29 -6.16 -9.76 1.77
C VAL A 29 -6.31 -9.02 3.10
N MET A 30 -7.27 -8.09 3.19
CA MET A 30 -7.53 -7.32 4.42
C MET A 30 -8.13 -8.19 5.54
N LEU A 31 -9.01 -9.14 5.20
CA LEU A 31 -9.49 -10.17 6.14
C LEU A 31 -8.33 -10.95 6.74
N GLY A 32 -7.39 -11.35 5.87
CA GLY A 32 -6.16 -12.00 6.26
C GLY A 32 -5.34 -11.16 7.23
N MET A 33 -5.17 -9.88 6.94
CA MET A 33 -4.50 -8.96 7.87
C MET A 33 -5.20 -8.94 9.24
N GLY A 34 -6.54 -8.85 9.26
CA GLY A 34 -7.32 -8.90 10.50
C GLY A 34 -7.10 -10.17 11.32
N LEU A 35 -6.94 -11.33 10.66
CA LEU A 35 -6.64 -12.61 11.31
C LEU A 35 -5.25 -12.66 11.95
N THR A 36 -4.32 -11.79 11.56
CA THR A 36 -2.95 -11.75 12.09
C THR A 36 -2.72 -10.66 13.14
N ILE A 37 -3.61 -9.68 13.25
CA ILE A 37 -3.52 -8.61 14.25
C ILE A 37 -3.76 -9.18 15.64
N THR A 38 -2.81 -8.97 16.57
CA THR A 38 -2.90 -9.47 17.94
C THR A 38 -3.14 -8.34 18.94
N PRO A 39 -3.70 -8.65 20.15
CA PRO A 39 -3.78 -7.66 21.22
C PRO A 39 -2.43 -7.07 21.62
N ASN A 40 -1.33 -7.80 21.41
CA ASN A 40 0.02 -7.31 21.68
C ASN A 40 0.44 -6.18 20.72
N ASP A 41 -0.04 -6.19 19.48
CA ASP A 41 0.25 -5.14 18.49
C ASP A 41 -0.31 -3.80 18.99
N PHE A 42 -1.50 -3.81 19.59
CA PHE A 42 -2.07 -2.62 20.25
C PHE A 42 -1.29 -2.18 21.50
N LYS A 43 -0.79 -3.14 22.31
CA LYS A 43 0.02 -2.80 23.48
C LYS A 43 1.34 -2.12 23.07
N MET A 44 1.91 -2.49 21.94
CA MET A 44 3.13 -1.88 21.42
C MET A 44 2.93 -0.41 21.03
N VAL A 45 1.72 -0.05 20.52
CA VAL A 45 1.37 1.36 20.26
C VAL A 45 1.51 2.23 21.52
N PHE A 46 1.10 1.70 22.68
CA PHE A 46 1.17 2.41 23.96
C PHE A 46 2.59 2.39 24.58
N LYS A 47 3.44 1.42 24.23
CA LYS A 47 4.82 1.34 24.74
C LYS A 47 5.77 2.33 24.09
N ALA A 48 5.58 2.63 22.82
CA ALA A 48 6.42 3.55 22.04
C ALA A 48 5.58 4.60 21.28
N PRO A 49 4.68 5.35 21.97
CA PRO A 49 3.69 6.20 21.30
C PRO A 49 4.35 7.28 20.44
N ARG A 50 5.48 7.85 20.89
CA ARG A 50 6.21 8.87 20.13
C ARG A 50 6.68 8.35 18.77
N ALA A 51 7.28 7.18 18.72
CA ALA A 51 7.79 6.60 17.48
C ALA A 51 6.66 6.22 16.53
N VAL A 52 5.55 5.68 17.05
CA VAL A 52 4.35 5.35 16.26
C VAL A 52 3.72 6.61 15.68
N ILE A 53 3.49 7.65 16.50
CA ILE A 53 2.94 8.93 16.02
C ILE A 53 3.82 9.52 14.93
N ILE A 54 5.14 9.58 15.14
CA ILE A 54 6.08 10.06 14.12
C ILE A 54 5.94 9.23 12.84
N GLY A 55 5.96 7.91 12.93
CA GLY A 55 5.85 7.04 11.75
C GLY A 55 4.55 7.25 10.98
N VAL A 56 3.40 7.32 11.66
CA VAL A 56 2.08 7.56 11.05
C VAL A 56 2.00 8.96 10.44
N CYS A 57 2.49 9.98 11.12
CA CYS A 57 2.51 11.35 10.58
C CYS A 57 3.42 11.44 9.34
N LEU A 58 4.59 10.82 9.36
CA LEU A 58 5.49 10.78 8.21
C LEU A 58 4.88 10.00 7.04
N GLN A 59 4.18 8.89 7.32
CA GLN A 59 3.46 8.10 6.33
C GLN A 59 2.45 8.96 5.55
N PHE A 60 1.57 9.64 6.26
CA PHE A 60 0.48 10.42 5.66
C PHE A 60 0.87 11.85 5.25
N SER A 61 2.10 12.29 5.49
CA SER A 61 2.61 13.57 4.99
C SER A 61 3.59 13.42 3.83
N ILE A 62 4.58 12.54 3.93
CA ILE A 62 5.63 12.41 2.92
C ILE A 62 5.07 11.89 1.60
N MET A 63 4.40 10.75 1.63
CA MET A 63 4.01 10.07 0.41
C MET A 63 2.94 10.81 -0.39
N PRO A 64 1.87 11.37 0.22
CA PRO A 64 0.92 12.20 -0.53
C PRO A 64 1.57 13.45 -1.13
N THR A 65 2.42 14.14 -0.36
CA THR A 65 3.11 15.35 -0.82
C THR A 65 4.08 15.05 -1.96
N LEU A 66 4.84 13.95 -1.86
CA LEU A 66 5.72 13.50 -2.93
C LEU A 66 4.93 13.15 -4.20
N ALA A 67 3.82 12.42 -4.05
CA ALA A 67 2.96 12.07 -5.17
C ALA A 67 2.45 13.32 -5.90
N PHE A 68 1.98 14.31 -5.15
CA PHE A 68 1.53 15.59 -5.69
C PHE A 68 2.65 16.35 -6.41
N ILE A 69 3.82 16.49 -5.77
CA ILE A 69 4.97 17.19 -6.38
C ILE A 69 5.41 16.49 -7.66
N ILE A 70 5.49 15.15 -7.65
CA ILE A 70 5.86 14.37 -8.83
C ILE A 70 4.82 14.55 -9.93
N ALA A 71 3.52 14.45 -9.61
CA ALA A 71 2.45 14.62 -10.58
C ALA A 71 2.50 15.99 -11.27
N LYS A 72 2.75 17.06 -10.51
CA LYS A 72 2.93 18.43 -11.01
C LYS A 72 4.21 18.57 -11.84
N SER A 73 5.34 18.13 -11.33
CA SER A 73 6.66 18.32 -11.96
C SER A 73 6.78 17.59 -13.29
N PHE A 74 6.17 16.41 -13.40
CA PHE A 74 6.17 15.62 -14.63
C PHE A 74 4.98 15.91 -15.54
N HIS A 75 4.10 16.85 -15.17
CA HIS A 75 2.89 17.21 -15.93
C HIS A 75 2.08 15.94 -16.31
N LEU A 76 1.85 15.07 -15.32
CA LEU A 76 1.20 13.80 -15.57
C LEU A 76 -0.23 13.98 -16.10
N PRO A 77 -0.67 13.15 -17.07
CA PRO A 77 -2.07 13.09 -17.45
C PRO A 77 -2.99 12.88 -16.24
N PRO A 78 -4.21 13.47 -16.21
CA PRO A 78 -5.08 13.48 -15.03
C PRO A 78 -5.27 12.13 -14.34
N ASP A 79 -5.63 11.10 -15.08
CA ASP A 79 -5.85 9.76 -14.51
C ASP A 79 -4.58 9.16 -13.90
N ILE A 80 -3.41 9.39 -14.52
CA ILE A 80 -2.12 8.90 -14.01
C ILE A 80 -1.71 9.69 -12.76
N ALA A 81 -1.91 11.01 -12.76
CA ALA A 81 -1.64 11.87 -11.60
C ALA A 81 -2.46 11.40 -10.38
N VAL A 82 -3.77 11.21 -10.58
CA VAL A 82 -4.66 10.67 -9.55
C VAL A 82 -4.21 9.28 -9.09
N GLY A 83 -3.81 8.40 -10.01
CA GLY A 83 -3.29 7.08 -9.66
C GLY A 83 -2.04 7.11 -8.78
N VAL A 84 -1.09 8.00 -9.05
CA VAL A 84 0.12 8.20 -8.21
C VAL A 84 -0.25 8.78 -6.84
N ILE A 85 -1.19 9.75 -6.81
CA ILE A 85 -1.69 10.35 -5.56
C ILE A 85 -2.44 9.31 -4.72
N LEU A 86 -3.27 8.47 -5.33
CA LEU A 86 -3.93 7.35 -4.65
C LEU A 86 -2.94 6.47 -3.91
N VAL A 87 -1.82 6.10 -4.56
CA VAL A 87 -0.76 5.32 -3.92
C VAL A 87 -0.18 6.06 -2.73
N GLY A 88 0.14 7.35 -2.90
CA GLY A 88 0.73 8.17 -1.84
C GLY A 88 -0.19 8.35 -0.63
N CYS A 89 -1.50 8.43 -0.84
CA CYS A 89 -2.50 8.64 0.22
C CYS A 89 -2.91 7.35 0.94
N CYS A 90 -2.47 6.17 0.49
CA CYS A 90 -2.74 4.91 1.16
C CYS A 90 -1.90 4.73 2.43
N PRO A 91 -2.34 3.88 3.38
CA PRO A 91 -1.53 3.49 4.53
C PRO A 91 -0.34 2.60 4.11
N GLY A 92 0.54 2.29 5.05
CA GLY A 92 1.63 1.33 4.85
C GLY A 92 1.13 -0.05 4.41
N GLY A 93 1.93 -0.74 3.59
CA GLY A 93 1.60 -2.08 3.10
C GLY A 93 2.09 -3.18 4.06
N THR A 94 1.32 -4.25 4.25
CA THR A 94 1.67 -5.35 5.16
C THR A 94 3.02 -6.02 4.86
N SER A 95 3.51 -5.95 3.62
CA SER A 95 4.83 -6.46 3.24
C SER A 95 5.99 -5.68 3.88
N SER A 96 5.77 -4.45 4.36
CA SER A 96 6.75 -3.66 5.10
C SER A 96 7.23 -4.37 6.38
N ASN A 97 6.35 -5.07 7.07
CA ASN A 97 6.66 -5.80 8.29
C ASN A 97 7.69 -6.91 8.04
N VAL A 98 7.56 -7.63 6.94
CA VAL A 98 8.52 -8.67 6.52
C VAL A 98 9.85 -8.02 6.13
N MET A 99 9.82 -6.90 5.41
CA MET A 99 11.04 -6.19 5.03
C MET A 99 11.74 -5.60 6.26
N SER A 100 11.00 -5.11 7.24
CA SER A 100 11.53 -4.63 8.54
C SER A 100 12.22 -5.75 9.30
N TYR A 101 11.65 -6.95 9.31
CA TYR A 101 12.31 -8.13 9.89
C TYR A 101 13.62 -8.47 9.18
N LEU A 102 13.60 -8.55 7.84
CA LEU A 102 14.79 -8.85 7.04
C LEU A 102 15.88 -7.78 7.14
N ALA A 103 15.49 -6.50 7.32
CA ALA A 103 16.39 -5.36 7.51
C ALA A 103 17.00 -5.27 8.91
N LYS A 104 16.61 -6.15 9.83
CA LYS A 104 16.92 -6.03 11.27
C LYS A 104 16.49 -4.65 11.84
N ALA A 105 15.33 -4.18 11.40
CA ALA A 105 14.65 -2.99 11.91
C ALA A 105 13.76 -3.34 13.11
N ASN A 106 13.14 -2.35 13.72
CA ASN A 106 12.14 -2.55 14.78
C ASN A 106 10.82 -3.05 14.18
N VAL A 107 10.64 -4.37 14.14
CA VAL A 107 9.43 -5.03 13.59
C VAL A 107 8.18 -4.63 14.37
N ALA A 108 8.29 -4.50 15.69
CA ALA A 108 7.15 -4.13 16.52
C ALA A 108 6.64 -2.71 16.20
N LEU A 109 7.56 -1.78 15.95
CA LEU A 109 7.21 -0.44 15.49
C LEU A 109 6.58 -0.48 14.09
N SER A 110 7.15 -1.24 13.16
CA SER A 110 6.62 -1.41 11.81
C SER A 110 5.16 -1.90 11.84
N VAL A 111 4.90 -2.99 12.56
CA VAL A 111 3.52 -3.53 12.73
C VAL A 111 2.59 -2.49 13.35
N SER A 112 3.07 -1.74 14.36
CA SER A 112 2.26 -0.71 15.02
C SER A 112 1.89 0.44 14.05
N ILE A 113 2.85 0.92 13.25
CA ILE A 113 2.60 1.97 12.25
C ILE A 113 1.62 1.47 11.20
N THR A 114 1.84 0.27 10.64
CA THR A 114 0.93 -0.34 9.66
C THR A 114 -0.49 -0.46 10.23
N THR A 115 -0.62 -0.98 11.47
CA THR A 115 -1.93 -1.17 12.12
C THR A 115 -2.64 0.17 12.31
N VAL A 116 -1.98 1.15 12.91
CA VAL A 116 -2.58 2.46 13.19
C VAL A 116 -2.94 3.18 11.88
N SER A 117 -2.02 3.22 10.90
CA SER A 117 -2.28 3.87 9.62
C SER A 117 -3.43 3.21 8.86
N THR A 118 -3.54 1.87 8.90
CA THR A 118 -4.63 1.14 8.25
C THR A 118 -5.98 1.40 8.93
N LEU A 119 -6.03 1.49 10.26
CA LEU A 119 -7.25 1.84 10.99
C LEU A 119 -7.68 3.30 10.76
N LEU A 120 -6.74 4.20 10.55
CA LEU A 120 -7.02 5.60 10.20
C LEU A 120 -7.38 5.80 8.73
N ALA A 121 -7.01 4.86 7.85
CA ALA A 121 -7.17 4.97 6.40
C ALA A 121 -8.60 5.33 5.95
N PRO A 122 -9.70 4.81 6.53
CA PRO A 122 -11.05 5.19 6.11
C PRO A 122 -11.33 6.69 6.15
N PHE A 123 -10.67 7.42 7.02
CA PHE A 123 -10.83 8.87 7.17
C PHE A 123 -9.71 9.65 6.48
N VAL A 124 -8.47 9.25 6.74
CA VAL A 124 -7.29 10.00 6.32
C VAL A 124 -7.06 9.84 4.81
N THR A 125 -7.16 8.63 4.27
CA THR A 125 -6.92 8.37 2.83
C THR A 125 -7.89 9.17 1.95
N PRO A 126 -9.24 9.12 2.13
CA PRO A 126 -10.16 9.93 1.33
C PRO A 126 -9.94 11.43 1.49
N ALA A 127 -9.61 11.91 2.71
CA ALA A 127 -9.35 13.32 2.95
C ALA A 127 -8.11 13.81 2.19
N LEU A 128 -7.03 13.02 2.20
CA LEU A 128 -5.81 13.35 1.46
C LEU A 128 -6.02 13.25 -0.05
N ILE A 129 -6.78 12.26 -0.53
CA ILE A 129 -7.10 12.15 -1.95
C ILE A 129 -7.93 13.37 -2.39
N TYR A 130 -8.95 13.75 -1.62
CA TYR A 130 -9.72 14.97 -1.87
C TYR A 130 -8.83 16.21 -1.92
N LEU A 131 -7.91 16.34 -0.97
CA LEU A 131 -7.00 17.50 -0.89
C LEU A 131 -6.02 17.56 -2.07
N PHE A 132 -5.44 16.44 -2.47
CA PHE A 132 -4.35 16.41 -3.44
C PHE A 132 -4.77 16.06 -4.86
N ALA A 133 -5.84 15.26 -5.06
CA ALA A 133 -6.25 14.79 -6.38
C ALA A 133 -7.40 15.60 -7.00
N ASN A 134 -8.17 16.33 -6.20
CA ASN A 134 -9.35 17.08 -6.67
C ASN A 134 -9.02 18.17 -7.69
N GLU A 135 -7.75 18.54 -7.82
CA GLU A 135 -7.27 19.45 -8.86
C GLU A 135 -7.34 18.83 -10.27
N TRP A 136 -7.17 17.50 -10.37
CA TRP A 136 -7.17 16.79 -11.66
C TRP A 136 -8.51 16.18 -12.00
N LEU A 137 -9.18 15.57 -11.01
CA LEU A 137 -10.47 14.89 -11.18
C LEU A 137 -11.33 15.11 -9.94
N GLU A 138 -12.64 15.25 -10.13
CA GLU A 138 -13.60 15.38 -9.02
C GLU A 138 -13.54 14.14 -8.10
N VAL A 139 -13.38 14.39 -6.81
CA VAL A 139 -13.29 13.38 -5.78
C VAL A 139 -14.45 13.50 -4.79
N SER A 140 -15.27 12.45 -4.70
CA SER A 140 -16.31 12.38 -3.66
C SER A 140 -15.73 11.79 -2.37
N PHE A 141 -15.48 12.63 -1.38
CA PHE A 141 -14.97 12.19 -0.07
C PHE A 141 -15.83 11.09 0.59
N LEU A 142 -17.16 11.29 0.63
CA LEU A 142 -18.08 10.33 1.26
C LEU A 142 -18.12 8.99 0.53
N SER A 143 -18.11 9.00 -0.79
CA SER A 143 -18.09 7.76 -1.59
C SER A 143 -16.80 6.99 -1.38
N MET A 144 -15.65 7.68 -1.34
CA MET A 144 -14.36 7.04 -1.05
C MET A 144 -14.27 6.54 0.38
N LEU A 145 -14.73 7.32 1.37
CA LEU A 145 -14.76 6.90 2.76
C LEU A 145 -15.52 5.58 2.90
N TRP A 146 -16.71 5.49 2.28
CA TRP A 146 -17.54 4.28 2.31
C TRP A 146 -16.83 3.09 1.64
N SER A 147 -16.16 3.33 0.51
CA SER A 147 -15.38 2.28 -0.17
C SER A 147 -14.24 1.75 0.70
N VAL A 148 -13.48 2.65 1.37
CA VAL A 148 -12.40 2.22 2.27
C VAL A 148 -12.94 1.47 3.49
N VAL A 149 -14.08 1.90 4.06
CA VAL A 149 -14.75 1.17 5.15
C VAL A 149 -15.10 -0.24 4.69
N GLN A 150 -15.70 -0.40 3.52
CA GLN A 150 -16.15 -1.70 3.01
C GLN A 150 -14.99 -2.62 2.64
N VAL A 151 -13.94 -2.08 2.02
CA VAL A 151 -12.85 -2.90 1.44
C VAL A 151 -11.71 -3.14 2.45
N VAL A 152 -11.58 -2.28 3.47
CA VAL A 152 -10.50 -2.37 4.47
C VAL A 152 -11.05 -2.65 5.86
N LEU A 153 -11.88 -1.75 6.41
CA LEU A 153 -12.24 -1.81 7.82
C LEU A 153 -13.12 -3.00 8.16
N ILE A 154 -14.17 -3.25 7.37
CA ILE A 154 -15.07 -4.39 7.57
C ILE A 154 -14.33 -5.73 7.49
N PRO A 155 -13.53 -6.03 6.44
CA PRO A 155 -12.77 -7.27 6.38
C PRO A 155 -11.78 -7.45 7.54
N ILE A 156 -11.07 -6.39 7.95
CA ILE A 156 -10.16 -6.45 9.09
C ILE A 156 -10.93 -6.75 10.37
N ALA A 157 -12.05 -6.06 10.63
CA ALA A 157 -12.87 -6.29 11.79
C ALA A 157 -13.41 -7.74 11.83
N LEU A 158 -13.87 -8.25 10.69
CA LEU A 158 -14.28 -9.66 10.57
C LEU A 158 -13.12 -10.62 10.86
N GLY A 159 -11.93 -10.33 10.37
CA GLY A 159 -10.72 -11.13 10.66
C GLY A 159 -10.40 -11.18 12.16
N ILE A 160 -10.43 -10.02 12.83
CA ILE A 160 -10.22 -9.92 14.29
C ILE A 160 -11.29 -10.71 15.05
N VAL A 161 -12.56 -10.56 14.68
CA VAL A 161 -13.67 -11.30 15.31
C VAL A 161 -13.50 -12.81 15.13
N LEU A 162 -13.17 -13.27 13.93
CA LEU A 162 -12.89 -14.69 13.67
C LEU A 162 -11.71 -15.21 14.49
N GLN A 163 -10.66 -14.41 14.67
CA GLN A 163 -9.51 -14.77 15.51
C GLN A 163 -9.92 -14.93 16.99
N ILE A 164 -10.79 -14.04 17.49
CA ILE A 164 -11.26 -14.11 18.87
C ILE A 164 -12.17 -15.33 19.09
N ILE A 165 -13.08 -15.62 18.13
CA ILE A 165 -14.03 -16.72 18.24
C ILE A 165 -13.32 -18.08 18.11
N ASN A 166 -12.38 -18.21 17.17
CA ASN A 166 -11.71 -19.49 16.91
C ASN A 166 -10.23 -19.32 16.56
N ARG A 167 -9.42 -19.27 17.58
CA ARG A 167 -7.96 -19.11 17.47
C ARG A 167 -7.30 -20.19 16.61
N LYS A 168 -7.80 -21.44 16.64
CA LYS A 168 -7.24 -22.53 15.82
C LYS A 168 -7.47 -22.31 14.32
N ILE A 169 -8.62 -21.76 13.94
CA ILE A 169 -8.90 -21.39 12.55
C ILE A 169 -7.97 -20.23 12.14
N ALA A 170 -7.80 -19.22 12.98
CA ALA A 170 -6.92 -18.08 12.72
C ALA A 170 -5.46 -18.52 12.55
N GLU A 171 -4.95 -19.40 13.39
CA GLU A 171 -3.60 -19.96 13.31
C GLU A 171 -3.37 -20.76 12.01
N LYS A 172 -4.33 -21.57 11.59
CA LYS A 172 -4.26 -22.29 10.31
C LYS A 172 -4.36 -21.33 9.12
N ALA A 173 -5.27 -20.37 9.18
CA ALA A 173 -5.41 -19.36 8.14
C ALA A 173 -4.15 -18.50 7.99
N SER A 174 -3.53 -18.08 9.09
CA SER A 174 -2.31 -17.25 9.06
C SER A 174 -1.17 -17.93 8.29
N THR A 175 -1.10 -19.24 8.26
CA THR A 175 -0.11 -20.00 7.47
C THR A 175 -0.40 -19.93 5.96
N ALA A 176 -1.67 -19.91 5.56
CA ALA A 176 -2.09 -19.84 4.15
C ALA A 176 -2.14 -18.40 3.60
N LEU A 177 -2.34 -17.41 4.48
CA LEU A 177 -2.55 -16.01 4.11
C LEU A 177 -1.46 -15.40 3.23
N PRO A 178 -0.14 -15.64 3.45
CA PRO A 178 0.87 -15.10 2.56
C PRO A 178 0.69 -15.56 1.11
N ILE A 179 0.34 -16.84 0.92
CA ILE A 179 0.10 -17.40 -0.42
C ILE A 179 -1.18 -16.80 -1.02
N VAL A 180 -2.26 -16.76 -0.26
CA VAL A 180 -3.55 -16.16 -0.68
C VAL A 180 -3.36 -14.69 -1.07
N SER A 181 -2.61 -13.92 -0.28
CA SER A 181 -2.32 -12.52 -0.57
C SER A 181 -1.50 -12.36 -1.85
N VAL A 182 -0.46 -13.17 -2.05
CA VAL A 182 0.35 -13.13 -3.28
C VAL A 182 -0.50 -13.48 -4.50
N VAL A 183 -1.36 -14.48 -4.41
CA VAL A 183 -2.27 -14.86 -5.51
C VAL A 183 -3.27 -13.75 -5.79
N ALA A 184 -3.94 -13.21 -4.77
CA ALA A 184 -4.92 -12.13 -4.91
C ALA A 184 -4.29 -10.88 -5.53
N ILE A 185 -3.14 -10.43 -5.03
CA ILE A 185 -2.41 -9.26 -5.58
C ILE A 185 -1.93 -9.53 -7.01
N SER A 186 -1.50 -10.76 -7.31
CA SER A 186 -1.11 -11.14 -8.68
C SER A 186 -2.29 -11.11 -9.65
N LEU A 187 -3.47 -11.57 -9.22
CA LEU A 187 -4.70 -11.48 -10.02
C LEU A 187 -5.10 -10.01 -10.23
N ILE A 188 -5.06 -9.19 -9.20
CA ILE A 188 -5.32 -7.75 -9.30
C ILE A 188 -4.38 -7.12 -10.34
N LEU A 189 -3.07 -7.43 -10.28
CA LEU A 189 -2.10 -6.94 -11.26
C LEU A 189 -2.44 -7.37 -12.69
N ALA A 190 -2.80 -8.64 -12.91
CA ALA A 190 -3.19 -9.13 -14.21
C ALA A 190 -4.42 -8.39 -14.76
N ILE A 191 -5.45 -8.17 -13.92
CA ILE A 191 -6.68 -7.47 -14.25
C ILE A 191 -6.38 -6.02 -14.69
N VAL A 192 -5.55 -5.30 -13.93
CA VAL A 192 -5.18 -3.90 -14.22
C VAL A 192 -4.37 -3.80 -15.50
N VAL A 193 -3.39 -4.69 -15.69
CA VAL A 193 -2.57 -4.71 -16.91
C VAL A 193 -3.44 -5.02 -18.13
N GLY A 194 -4.36 -5.98 -18.01
CA GLY A 194 -5.29 -6.32 -19.10
C GLY A 194 -6.23 -5.16 -19.44
N GLY A 195 -6.81 -4.51 -18.42
CA GLY A 195 -7.73 -3.38 -18.60
C GLY A 195 -7.08 -2.11 -19.16
N SER A 196 -5.75 -1.96 -19.01
CA SER A 196 -5.01 -0.75 -19.38
C SER A 196 -3.90 -1.00 -20.41
N LYS A 197 -3.94 -2.13 -21.14
CA LYS A 197 -2.86 -2.55 -22.08
C LYS A 197 -2.45 -1.45 -23.05
N HIS A 198 -3.40 -0.80 -23.71
CA HIS A 198 -3.11 0.22 -24.72
C HIS A 198 -2.39 1.44 -24.12
N GLN A 199 -2.85 1.89 -22.97
CA GLN A 199 -2.26 3.03 -22.27
C GLN A 199 -0.88 2.69 -21.70
N ILE A 200 -0.67 1.45 -21.23
CA ILE A 200 0.64 0.99 -20.75
C ILE A 200 1.68 1.02 -21.86
N LEU A 201 1.30 0.72 -23.11
CA LEU A 201 2.21 0.79 -24.24
C LEU A 201 2.70 2.22 -24.53
N THR A 202 1.87 3.23 -24.27
CA THR A 202 2.18 4.64 -24.58
C THR A 202 2.82 5.37 -23.39
N THR A 203 2.37 5.09 -22.17
CA THR A 203 2.76 5.84 -20.95
C THR A 203 3.49 5.00 -19.90
N GLY A 204 3.66 3.69 -20.16
CA GLY A 204 4.19 2.75 -19.17
C GLY A 204 5.59 3.09 -18.65
N LEU A 205 6.48 3.58 -19.53
CA LEU A 205 7.83 4.00 -19.12
C LEU A 205 7.76 5.19 -18.15
N LEU A 206 6.93 6.18 -18.44
CA LEU A 206 6.73 7.34 -17.57
C LEU A 206 6.19 6.92 -16.20
N ILE A 207 5.15 6.06 -16.18
CA ILE A 207 4.58 5.53 -14.93
C ILE A 207 5.64 4.78 -14.13
N PHE A 208 6.44 3.93 -14.79
CA PHE A 208 7.48 3.16 -14.15
C PHE A 208 8.54 4.05 -13.49
N LEU A 209 9.03 5.07 -14.20
CA LEU A 209 10.01 6.02 -13.67
C LEU A 209 9.46 6.83 -12.49
N VAL A 210 8.23 7.34 -12.62
CA VAL A 210 7.56 8.10 -11.57
C VAL A 210 7.34 7.26 -10.31
N VAL A 211 6.92 6.02 -10.47
CA VAL A 211 6.68 5.10 -9.36
C VAL A 211 7.98 4.71 -8.65
N ILE A 212 9.07 4.44 -9.39
CA ILE A 212 10.38 4.20 -8.79
C ILE A 212 10.83 5.43 -8.00
N LEU A 213 10.73 6.61 -8.58
CA LEU A 213 11.12 7.86 -7.94
C LEU A 213 10.32 8.06 -6.63
N HIS A 214 9.00 7.90 -6.69
CA HIS A 214 8.11 8.01 -5.53
C HIS A 214 8.49 7.03 -4.41
N ASN A 215 8.73 5.76 -4.75
CA ASN A 215 9.11 4.72 -3.80
C ASN A 215 10.49 4.99 -3.16
N VAL A 216 11.51 5.30 -3.98
CA VAL A 216 12.88 5.54 -3.50
C VAL A 216 12.96 6.81 -2.66
N LEU A 217 12.27 7.88 -3.06
CA LEU A 217 12.19 9.11 -2.27
C LEU A 217 11.44 8.86 -0.95
N GLY A 218 10.38 8.04 -0.95
CA GLY A 218 9.68 7.64 0.26
C GLY A 218 10.60 6.97 1.28
N TYR A 219 11.38 5.97 0.86
CA TYR A 219 12.39 5.34 1.72
C TYR A 219 13.42 6.36 2.24
N THR A 220 13.96 7.17 1.34
CA THR A 220 15.06 8.09 1.65
C THR A 220 14.62 9.17 2.62
N ILE A 221 13.52 9.87 2.30
CA ILE A 221 13.01 10.98 3.12
C ILE A 221 12.48 10.44 4.45
N GLY A 222 11.77 9.30 4.44
CA GLY A 222 11.31 8.63 5.66
C GLY A 222 12.46 8.32 6.61
N TYR A 223 13.58 7.78 6.11
CA TYR A 223 14.77 7.51 6.90
C TYR A 223 15.39 8.80 7.49
N TRP A 224 15.61 9.81 6.65
CA TRP A 224 16.26 11.04 7.09
C TRP A 224 15.42 11.86 8.05
N LEU A 225 14.10 11.94 7.85
CA LEU A 225 13.21 12.63 8.80
C LEU A 225 13.09 11.88 10.12
N ALA A 226 13.00 10.55 10.10
CA ALA A 226 13.03 9.76 11.34
C ALA A 226 14.33 9.98 12.12
N ARG A 227 15.47 10.09 11.42
CA ARG A 227 16.77 10.43 12.02
C ARG A 227 16.81 11.85 12.57
N LEU A 228 16.28 12.82 11.84
CA LEU A 228 16.19 14.22 12.28
C LEU A 228 15.34 14.36 13.54
N LEU A 229 14.26 13.55 13.63
CA LEU A 229 13.39 13.47 14.79
C LEU A 229 13.96 12.61 15.94
N LYS A 230 15.24 12.22 15.82
CA LYS A 230 16.03 11.50 16.85
C LYS A 230 15.41 10.17 17.27
N LEU A 231 14.84 9.42 16.31
CA LEU A 231 14.49 8.02 16.55
C LEU A 231 15.75 7.14 16.54
N ASP A 232 15.69 5.99 17.21
CA ASP A 232 16.77 5.02 17.23
C ASP A 232 16.99 4.41 15.84
N ARG A 233 18.20 3.90 15.57
CA ARG A 233 18.58 3.41 14.24
C ARG A 233 17.65 2.30 13.72
N GLN A 234 17.15 1.42 14.58
CA GLN A 234 16.21 0.37 14.18
C GLN A 234 14.84 0.96 13.86
N ASP A 235 14.41 1.99 14.57
CA ASP A 235 13.17 2.73 14.34
C ASP A 235 13.25 3.55 13.05
N GLN A 236 14.40 4.19 12.75
CA GLN A 236 14.63 4.90 11.50
C GLN A 236 14.46 3.98 10.29
N LYS A 237 15.01 2.75 10.36
CA LYS A 237 14.84 1.74 9.31
C LYS A 237 13.36 1.33 9.17
N ALA A 238 12.66 1.08 10.30
CA ALA A 238 11.25 0.70 10.29
C ALA A 238 10.38 1.79 9.67
N VAL A 239 10.53 3.05 10.10
CA VAL A 239 9.80 4.20 9.54
C VAL A 239 10.10 4.37 8.04
N SER A 240 11.36 4.27 7.62
CA SER A 240 11.73 4.35 6.22
C SER A 240 11.00 3.29 5.38
N ILE A 241 10.99 2.04 5.84
CA ILE A 241 10.35 0.94 5.13
C ILE A 241 8.83 1.15 5.08
N GLU A 242 8.21 1.56 6.20
CA GLU A 242 6.77 1.84 6.25
C GLU A 242 6.38 2.94 5.26
N VAL A 243 7.08 4.08 5.29
CA VAL A 243 6.82 5.21 4.39
C VAL A 243 7.03 4.82 2.93
N GLY A 244 8.08 4.07 2.62
CA GLY A 244 8.37 3.67 1.24
C GLY A 244 7.50 2.54 0.70
N MET A 245 6.82 1.75 1.54
CA MET A 245 6.02 0.59 1.12
C MET A 245 4.53 0.80 1.37
N GLN A 246 3.82 1.16 0.33
CA GLN A 246 2.40 1.52 0.40
C GLN A 246 1.47 0.31 0.26
N ASN A 247 0.25 0.42 0.79
CA ASN A 247 -0.86 -0.47 0.46
C ASN A 247 -1.36 -0.18 -0.96
N SER A 248 -0.55 -0.56 -1.93
CA SER A 248 -0.84 -0.36 -3.35
C SER A 248 -2.07 -1.13 -3.83
N GLY A 249 -2.45 -2.22 -3.15
CA GLY A 249 -3.70 -2.93 -3.42
C GLY A 249 -4.93 -2.07 -3.12
N LEU A 250 -4.90 -1.29 -2.04
CA LEU A 250 -5.96 -0.32 -1.74
C LEU A 250 -6.01 0.77 -2.80
N ALA A 251 -4.87 1.31 -3.22
CA ALA A 251 -4.82 2.31 -4.28
C ALA A 251 -5.46 1.80 -5.58
N VAL A 252 -5.12 0.57 -6.00
CA VAL A 252 -5.70 -0.09 -7.17
C VAL A 252 -7.22 -0.28 -7.02
N SER A 253 -7.68 -0.72 -5.85
CA SER A 253 -9.10 -0.93 -5.59
C SER A 253 -9.89 0.37 -5.65
N LEU A 254 -9.38 1.44 -5.03
CA LEU A 254 -10.02 2.76 -5.08
C LEU A 254 -10.01 3.33 -6.50
N ALA A 255 -8.92 3.15 -7.24
CA ALA A 255 -8.85 3.54 -8.64
C ALA A 255 -9.91 2.82 -9.48
N ALA A 256 -10.05 1.50 -9.31
CA ALA A 256 -11.01 0.69 -10.05
C ALA A 256 -12.47 1.02 -9.71
N LEU A 257 -12.75 1.52 -8.50
CA LEU A 257 -14.10 1.85 -8.05
C LEU A 257 -14.53 3.28 -8.42
N HIS A 258 -13.58 4.21 -8.53
CA HIS A 258 -13.90 5.65 -8.60
C HIS A 258 -13.37 6.36 -9.83
N PHE A 259 -12.44 5.76 -10.59
CA PHE A 259 -11.75 6.41 -11.70
C PHE A 259 -11.64 5.50 -12.93
N ASN A 260 -11.05 6.03 -13.98
CA ASN A 260 -10.73 5.24 -15.18
C ASN A 260 -9.72 4.11 -14.85
N PRO A 261 -9.78 2.99 -15.56
CA PRO A 261 -8.87 1.85 -15.33
C PRO A 261 -7.38 2.20 -15.34
N ILE A 262 -6.97 3.21 -16.11
CA ILE A 262 -5.58 3.67 -16.18
C ILE A 262 -5.08 4.23 -14.82
N ALA A 263 -5.96 4.81 -14.00
CA ALA A 263 -5.60 5.29 -12.67
C ALA A 263 -5.16 4.17 -11.70
N ALA A 264 -5.51 2.92 -12.00
CA ALA A 264 -5.05 1.76 -11.22
C ALA A 264 -3.62 1.32 -11.57
N VAL A 265 -3.09 1.73 -12.73
CA VAL A 265 -1.78 1.28 -13.23
C VAL A 265 -0.62 1.72 -12.32
N PRO A 266 -0.54 2.98 -11.83
CA PRO A 266 0.51 3.37 -10.88
C PRO A 266 0.53 2.50 -9.62
N GLY A 267 -0.63 2.15 -9.07
CA GLY A 267 -0.74 1.25 -7.92
C GLY A 267 -0.24 -0.16 -8.22
N ALA A 268 -0.59 -0.70 -9.38
CA ALA A 268 -0.15 -2.01 -9.83
C ALA A 268 1.38 -2.05 -10.07
N VAL A 269 1.94 -1.02 -10.70
CA VAL A 269 3.38 -0.87 -10.89
C VAL A 269 4.09 -0.69 -9.54
N PHE A 270 3.50 0.06 -8.62
CA PHE A 270 4.04 0.24 -7.27
C PHE A 270 4.12 -1.08 -6.50
N SER A 271 3.07 -1.95 -6.62
CA SER A 271 3.11 -3.30 -6.06
C SER A 271 4.31 -4.10 -6.55
N PHE A 272 4.65 -3.97 -7.82
CA PHE A 272 5.81 -4.65 -8.41
C PHE A 272 7.12 -4.06 -7.89
N ILE A 273 7.25 -2.72 -7.94
CA ILE A 273 8.50 -2.01 -7.58
C ILE A 273 8.85 -2.21 -6.11
N HIS A 274 7.92 -1.99 -5.17
CA HIS A 274 8.26 -2.08 -3.75
C HIS A 274 8.62 -3.52 -3.31
N ASN A 275 8.15 -4.54 -4.03
CA ASN A 275 8.54 -5.93 -3.79
C ASN A 275 9.92 -6.29 -4.38
N ILE A 276 10.53 -5.40 -5.17
CA ILE A 276 11.93 -5.50 -5.62
C ILE A 276 12.83 -4.63 -4.73
N THR A 277 12.47 -3.36 -4.56
CA THR A 277 13.28 -2.39 -3.82
C THR A 277 13.35 -2.68 -2.33
N GLY A 278 12.25 -3.17 -1.74
CA GLY A 278 12.19 -3.54 -0.32
C GLY A 278 13.22 -4.62 0.05
N PRO A 279 13.27 -5.79 -0.60
CA PRO A 279 14.30 -6.80 -0.36
C PRO A 279 15.72 -6.30 -0.60
N ILE A 280 15.96 -5.45 -1.62
CA ILE A 280 17.27 -4.86 -1.88
C ILE A 280 17.69 -3.98 -0.70
N LEU A 281 16.81 -3.10 -0.23
CA LEU A 281 17.05 -2.23 0.90
C LEU A 281 17.25 -3.02 2.19
N ALA A 282 16.41 -4.04 2.43
CA ALA A 282 16.52 -4.92 3.59
C ALA A 282 17.86 -5.65 3.62
N LYS A 283 18.30 -6.21 2.49
CA LYS A 283 19.61 -6.86 2.35
C LYS A 283 20.76 -5.89 2.61
N TYR A 284 20.67 -4.66 2.11
CA TYR A 284 21.67 -3.62 2.36
C TYR A 284 21.80 -3.32 3.85
N TRP A 285 20.67 -3.15 4.54
CA TRP A 285 20.67 -2.81 5.97
C TRP A 285 20.98 -3.98 6.90
N SER A 286 20.68 -5.22 6.49
CA SER A 286 21.02 -6.40 7.28
C SER A 286 22.54 -6.63 7.41
N LYS A 287 23.32 -6.12 6.45
CA LYS A 287 24.80 -6.23 6.42
C LYS A 287 25.51 -5.11 7.19
N LYS A 288 24.83 -3.99 7.43
CA LYS A 288 25.38 -2.85 8.16
C LYS A 288 24.89 -2.90 9.62
N LEU A 289 25.52 -3.75 10.42
CA LEU A 289 25.41 -3.77 11.89
C LEU A 289 26.24 -2.63 12.48
#